data_7c1fd9306e656942eab42bbd209f74a8
#
_entry.id   7c1fd9306e656942eab42bbd209f74a8
#
_cell.length_a   1.000
_cell.length_b   1.000
_cell.length_c   1.000
_cell.angle_alpha   90.00
_cell.angle_beta   90.00
_cell.angle_gamma   90.00
#
_symmetry.space_group_name_H-M   'P 1'
#
loop_
_entity.id
_entity.type
_entity.pdbx_description
1 polymer ?
#
loop_
_entity_poly.entity_id
_entity_poly.type
_entity_poly.pdbx_seq_one_letter_code
_entity_poly.pdbx_strand_id
1 'polypeptide(L)'
;MTLAGLRKLSGRFITDEDAEAAAGERAANDLRVKANSVFTVVGTLSGGNQQKVVLAKWLLTKPRVLFLDEPTRGIDVGAKQEIYAHINRLAESGLAIVLVSSELPEVLGLSDRVIVLHEGRVTGEFARAEATPEAVMACATGHARRAA
;
A
#
# COMPACT_ATOMS: atom_id res chain seq x y z
N MET A 1 -7.39 -14.33 -0.99
CA MET A 1 -6.62 -13.38 -1.83
C MET A 1 -7.39 -13.01 -3.10
N THR A 2 -8.01 -13.92 -3.78
CA THR A 2 -8.61 -13.77 -5.11
C THR A 2 -9.99 -13.09 -5.19
N LEU A 3 -10.72 -12.97 -4.06
CA LEU A 3 -12.07 -12.39 -4.01
C LEU A 3 -12.22 -11.02 -4.71
N ALA A 4 -11.21 -10.17 -4.65
CA ALA A 4 -11.25 -8.86 -5.32
C ALA A 4 -11.18 -8.97 -6.85
N GLY A 5 -10.58 -10.05 -7.36
CA GLY A 5 -10.42 -10.32 -8.80
C GLY A 5 -11.36 -11.37 -9.37
N LEU A 6 -12.34 -11.88 -8.60
CA LEU A 6 -13.21 -13.00 -8.98
C LEU A 6 -13.88 -12.83 -10.34
N ARG A 7 -14.34 -11.63 -10.70
CA ARG A 7 -14.97 -11.38 -12.01
C ARG A 7 -14.05 -11.67 -13.20
N LYS A 8 -12.72 -11.70 -12.99
CA LYS A 8 -11.73 -12.02 -14.04
C LYS A 8 -11.35 -13.50 -14.04
N LEU A 9 -11.61 -14.21 -12.92
CA LEU A 9 -11.22 -15.61 -12.70
C LEU A 9 -12.42 -16.56 -12.78
N SER A 10 -13.65 -16.05 -12.77
CA SER A 10 -14.87 -16.84 -12.88
C SER A 10 -15.44 -16.74 -14.30
N GLY A 11 -15.82 -17.86 -14.88
CA GLY A 11 -16.77 -17.91 -15.98
C GLY A 11 -18.14 -17.44 -15.52
N ARG A 12 -19.12 -17.39 -16.44
CA ARG A 12 -20.45 -16.78 -16.22
C ARG A 12 -21.20 -17.34 -15.00
N PHE A 13 -20.85 -18.54 -14.48
CA PHE A 13 -21.53 -19.22 -13.37
C PHE A 13 -20.66 -20.12 -12.48
N ILE A 14 -19.39 -20.37 -12.80
CA ILE A 14 -18.52 -21.29 -12.04
C ILE A 14 -17.16 -20.65 -11.82
N THR A 15 -16.67 -20.68 -10.58
CA THR A 15 -15.30 -20.30 -10.22
C THR A 15 -14.37 -21.43 -10.63
N ASP A 16 -13.33 -21.13 -11.40
CA ASP A 16 -12.26 -22.08 -11.72
C ASP A 16 -11.26 -22.08 -10.54
N GLU A 17 -11.35 -23.11 -9.70
CA GLU A 17 -10.51 -23.23 -8.49
C GLU A 17 -9.02 -23.33 -8.84
N ASP A 18 -8.67 -24.01 -9.93
CA ASP A 18 -7.29 -24.17 -10.36
C ASP A 18 -6.73 -22.82 -10.87
N ALA A 19 -7.51 -22.08 -11.64
CA ALA A 19 -7.13 -20.73 -12.10
C ALA A 19 -7.01 -19.76 -10.92
N GLU A 20 -7.87 -19.88 -9.92
CA GLU A 20 -7.84 -19.09 -8.71
C GLU A 20 -6.59 -19.39 -7.87
N ALA A 21 -6.29 -20.67 -7.64
CA ALA A 21 -5.08 -21.10 -6.92
C ALA A 21 -3.82 -20.61 -7.63
N ALA A 22 -3.73 -20.83 -8.95
CA ALA A 22 -2.59 -20.36 -9.75
C ALA A 22 -2.41 -18.84 -9.74
N ALA A 23 -3.50 -18.06 -9.75
CA ALA A 23 -3.43 -16.62 -9.61
C ALA A 23 -2.95 -16.18 -8.22
N GLY A 24 -3.43 -16.88 -7.17
CA GLY A 24 -3.00 -16.68 -5.79
C GLY A 24 -1.51 -16.97 -5.60
N GLU A 25 -1.01 -18.08 -6.17
CA GLU A 25 0.41 -18.46 -6.12
C GLU A 25 1.30 -17.41 -6.80
N ARG A 26 0.94 -16.96 -8.01
CA ARG A 26 1.68 -15.90 -8.70
C ARG A 26 1.73 -14.63 -7.86
N ALA A 27 0.60 -14.18 -7.35
CA ALA A 27 0.54 -12.96 -6.54
C ALA A 27 1.32 -13.09 -5.21
N ALA A 28 1.31 -14.26 -4.58
CA ALA A 28 2.09 -14.55 -3.38
C ALA A 28 3.60 -14.53 -3.67
N ASN A 29 4.02 -15.09 -4.80
CA ASN A 29 5.42 -15.12 -5.23
C ASN A 29 5.91 -13.70 -5.59
N ASP A 30 5.13 -12.92 -6.34
CA ASP A 30 5.47 -11.54 -6.75
C ASP A 30 5.74 -10.64 -5.55
N LEU A 31 4.99 -10.81 -4.47
CA LEU A 31 5.14 -10.06 -3.22
C LEU A 31 5.98 -10.78 -2.17
N ARG A 32 6.55 -11.94 -2.50
CA ARG A 32 7.36 -12.76 -1.59
C ARG A 32 6.63 -13.04 -0.27
N VAL A 33 5.37 -13.43 -0.35
CA VAL A 33 4.58 -13.84 0.82
C VAL A 33 5.14 -15.17 1.35
N LYS A 34 5.56 -15.19 2.61
CA LYS A 34 6.05 -16.41 3.27
C LYS A 34 4.85 -17.18 3.85
N ALA A 35 4.33 -18.11 3.06
CA ALA A 35 3.26 -19.04 3.44
C ALA A 35 3.58 -20.43 2.92
N ASN A 36 3.17 -21.47 3.64
CA ASN A 36 3.41 -22.86 3.24
C ASN A 36 2.54 -23.27 2.02
N SER A 37 1.42 -22.59 1.82
CA SER A 37 0.45 -22.83 0.74
C SER A 37 -0.43 -21.61 0.56
N VAL A 38 -1.00 -21.45 -0.65
CA VAL A 38 -2.02 -20.41 -0.93
C VAL A 38 -3.32 -20.61 -0.13
N PHE A 39 -3.52 -21.81 0.41
CA PHE A 39 -4.65 -22.14 1.28
C PHE A 39 -4.38 -21.84 2.77
N THR A 40 -3.18 -21.36 3.12
CA THR A 40 -2.85 -21.00 4.49
C THR A 40 -3.78 -19.89 4.98
N VAL A 41 -4.33 -20.06 6.18
CA VAL A 41 -5.20 -19.06 6.83
C VAL A 41 -4.38 -17.78 7.09
N VAL A 42 -4.81 -16.65 6.54
CA VAL A 42 -4.06 -15.38 6.58
C VAL A 42 -3.76 -14.93 8.01
N GLY A 43 -4.71 -15.13 8.95
CA GLY A 43 -4.55 -14.78 10.36
C GLY A 43 -3.40 -15.52 11.08
N THR A 44 -2.87 -16.61 10.53
CA THR A 44 -1.73 -17.35 11.09
C THR A 44 -0.37 -16.84 10.58
N LEU A 45 -0.37 -15.94 9.61
CA LEU A 45 0.83 -15.33 9.06
C LEU A 45 1.33 -14.17 9.95
N SER A 46 2.62 -13.85 9.85
CA SER A 46 3.15 -12.63 10.46
C SER A 46 2.47 -11.38 9.89
N GLY A 47 2.42 -10.28 10.65
CA GLY A 47 1.78 -9.03 10.25
C GLY A 47 2.24 -8.53 8.88
N GLY A 48 3.56 -8.57 8.61
CA GLY A 48 4.11 -8.19 7.31
C GLY A 48 3.63 -9.09 6.16
N ASN A 49 3.47 -10.40 6.38
CA ASN A 49 2.91 -11.29 5.37
C ASN A 49 1.40 -11.09 5.18
N GLN A 50 0.67 -10.76 6.24
CA GLN A 50 -0.74 -10.37 6.14
C GLN A 50 -0.92 -9.12 5.26
N GLN A 51 -0.09 -8.08 5.46
CA GLN A 51 -0.12 -6.87 4.64
C GLN A 51 0.22 -7.14 3.17
N LYS A 52 1.21 -8.00 2.89
CA LYS A 52 1.51 -8.44 1.53
C LYS A 52 0.32 -9.17 0.88
N VAL A 53 -0.41 -10.00 1.63
CA VAL A 53 -1.63 -10.65 1.14
C VAL A 53 -2.72 -9.64 0.80
N VAL A 54 -2.90 -8.60 1.63
CA VAL A 54 -3.86 -7.52 1.36
C VAL A 54 -3.46 -6.76 0.09
N LEU A 55 -2.18 -6.41 -0.06
CA LEU A 55 -1.65 -5.74 -1.25
C LEU A 55 -1.86 -6.61 -2.50
N ALA A 56 -1.48 -7.90 -2.45
CA ALA A 56 -1.67 -8.85 -3.53
C ALA A 56 -3.13 -8.94 -3.99
N LYS A 57 -4.06 -9.00 -3.03
CA LYS A 57 -5.50 -9.02 -3.28
C LYS A 57 -5.95 -7.88 -4.20
N TRP A 58 -5.50 -6.66 -3.92
CA TRP A 58 -5.89 -5.48 -4.70
C TRP A 58 -5.16 -5.41 -6.04
N LEU A 59 -3.90 -5.81 -6.10
CA LEU A 59 -3.12 -5.85 -7.35
C LEU A 59 -3.70 -6.82 -8.38
N LEU A 60 -4.36 -7.91 -7.97
CA LEU A 60 -5.08 -8.82 -8.88
C LEU A 60 -6.21 -8.12 -9.66
N THR A 61 -6.73 -7.01 -9.17
CA THR A 61 -7.73 -6.20 -9.91
C THR A 61 -7.12 -5.38 -11.04
N LYS A 62 -5.77 -5.30 -11.11
CA LYS A 62 -5.00 -4.46 -12.04
C LYS A 62 -5.47 -3.00 -11.97
N PRO A 63 -5.39 -2.35 -10.80
CA PRO A 63 -5.82 -0.97 -10.63
C PRO A 63 -4.90 -0.02 -11.40
N ARG A 64 -5.41 1.15 -11.76
CA ARG A 64 -4.60 2.27 -12.27
C ARG A 64 -4.14 3.20 -11.15
N VAL A 65 -4.87 3.22 -10.05
CA VAL A 65 -4.57 3.98 -8.83
C VAL A 65 -4.77 3.05 -7.65
N LEU A 66 -3.82 3.04 -6.73
CA LEU A 66 -3.86 2.26 -5.48
C LEU A 66 -3.85 3.21 -4.29
N PHE A 67 -4.83 3.06 -3.41
CA PHE A 67 -4.89 3.77 -2.13
C PHE A 67 -4.38 2.84 -1.04
N LEU A 68 -3.39 3.30 -0.29
CA LEU A 68 -2.77 2.62 0.84
C LEU A 68 -2.97 3.47 2.09
N ASP A 69 -3.77 2.97 3.02
CA ASP A 69 -4.03 3.61 4.31
C ASP A 69 -3.30 2.84 5.40
N GLU A 70 -2.33 3.50 6.04
CA GLU A 70 -1.46 2.95 7.09
C GLU A 70 -0.87 1.56 6.73
N PRO A 71 -0.22 1.40 5.55
CA PRO A 71 0.13 0.07 5.03
C PRO A 71 1.17 -0.67 5.87
N THR A 72 1.87 0.02 6.75
CA THR A 72 2.94 -0.58 7.60
C THR A 72 2.63 -0.51 9.09
N ARG A 73 1.39 -0.15 9.45
CA ARG A 73 1.01 -0.05 10.85
C ARG A 73 1.04 -1.42 11.53
N GLY A 74 1.73 -1.48 12.68
CA GLY A 74 1.76 -2.68 13.51
C GLY A 74 2.64 -3.82 13.00
N ILE A 75 3.52 -3.56 12.02
CA ILE A 75 4.50 -4.54 11.53
C ILE A 75 5.92 -4.15 11.97
N ASP A 76 6.80 -5.14 11.99
CA ASP A 76 8.20 -4.93 12.36
C ASP A 76 9.00 -4.16 11.31
N VAL A 77 10.15 -3.60 11.70
CA VAL A 77 11.00 -2.74 10.85
C VAL A 77 11.47 -3.46 9.59
N GLY A 78 11.81 -4.75 9.69
CA GLY A 78 12.26 -5.52 8.53
C GLY A 78 11.13 -5.70 7.51
N ALA A 79 9.93 -6.02 7.99
CA ALA A 79 8.76 -6.16 7.13
C ALA A 79 8.35 -4.82 6.49
N LYS A 80 8.50 -3.67 7.21
CA LYS A 80 8.28 -2.33 6.64
C LYS A 80 9.16 -2.10 5.41
N GLN A 81 10.45 -2.39 5.50
CA GLN A 81 11.38 -2.20 4.38
C GLN A 81 10.99 -3.04 3.15
N GLU A 82 10.51 -4.26 3.37
CA GLU A 82 10.00 -5.08 2.28
C GLU A 82 8.75 -4.46 1.61
N ILE A 83 7.81 -3.92 2.40
CA ILE A 83 6.62 -3.22 1.87
C ILE A 83 7.03 -1.96 1.10
N TYR A 84 7.96 -1.15 1.61
CA TYR A 84 8.47 0.03 0.92
C TYR A 84 9.09 -0.32 -0.44
N ALA A 85 9.89 -1.38 -0.49
CA ALA A 85 10.47 -1.85 -1.74
C ALA A 85 9.39 -2.33 -2.74
N HIS A 86 8.28 -2.90 -2.27
CA HIS A 86 7.15 -3.25 -3.12
C HIS A 86 6.42 -2.01 -3.64
N ILE A 87 6.13 -1.02 -2.78
CA ILE A 87 5.48 0.24 -3.15
C ILE A 87 6.30 0.97 -4.23
N ASN A 88 7.62 1.11 -4.03
CA ASN A 88 8.51 1.76 -5.00
C ASN A 88 8.49 1.05 -6.36
N ARG A 89 8.63 -0.28 -6.39
CA ARG A 89 8.57 -1.05 -7.65
C ARG A 89 7.23 -0.91 -8.37
N LEU A 90 6.13 -0.83 -7.64
CA LEU A 90 4.80 -0.61 -8.22
C LEU A 90 4.70 0.79 -8.83
N ALA A 91 5.19 1.82 -8.15
CA ALA A 91 5.24 3.18 -8.67
C ALA A 91 6.13 3.28 -9.92
N GLU A 92 7.32 2.67 -9.90
CA GLU A 92 8.23 2.58 -11.05
C GLU A 92 7.59 1.85 -12.26
N SER A 93 6.68 0.90 -12.01
CA SER A 93 5.92 0.24 -13.07
C SER A 93 4.78 1.07 -13.66
N GLY A 94 4.59 2.32 -13.18
CA GLY A 94 3.58 3.26 -13.65
C GLY A 94 2.24 3.20 -12.90
N LEU A 95 2.17 2.49 -11.77
CA LEU A 95 1.00 2.51 -10.90
C LEU A 95 0.97 3.81 -10.09
N ALA A 96 -0.11 4.59 -10.21
CA ALA A 96 -0.30 5.75 -9.34
C ALA A 96 -0.66 5.27 -7.92
N ILE A 97 0.03 5.81 -6.90
CA ILE A 97 -0.16 5.41 -5.51
C ILE A 97 -0.51 6.64 -4.67
N VAL A 98 -1.56 6.52 -3.88
CA VAL A 98 -1.92 7.47 -2.83
C VAL A 98 -1.66 6.79 -1.50
N LEU A 99 -0.66 7.28 -0.77
CA LEU A 99 -0.25 6.78 0.53
C LEU A 99 -0.78 7.70 1.63
N VAL A 100 -1.50 7.13 2.59
CA VAL A 100 -1.86 7.80 3.85
C VAL A 100 -1.08 7.13 4.97
N SER A 101 -0.34 7.90 5.73
CA SER A 101 0.45 7.40 6.87
C SER A 101 0.60 8.44 7.95
N SER A 102 0.58 7.99 9.19
CA SER A 102 0.92 8.78 10.38
C SER A 102 2.44 8.80 10.64
N GLU A 103 3.20 7.98 9.94
CA GLU A 103 4.65 7.90 10.10
C GLU A 103 5.36 8.85 9.12
N LEU A 104 5.82 9.99 9.61
CA LEU A 104 6.48 10.99 8.78
C LEU A 104 7.67 10.45 7.95
N PRO A 105 8.54 9.57 8.47
CA PRO A 105 9.60 8.97 7.67
C PRO A 105 9.09 8.16 6.48
N GLU A 106 7.94 7.47 6.61
CA GLU A 106 7.31 6.73 5.52
C GLU A 106 6.83 7.69 4.43
N VAL A 107 6.10 8.74 4.82
CA VAL A 107 5.60 9.76 3.88
C VAL A 107 6.75 10.40 3.11
N LEU A 108 7.78 10.89 3.81
CA LEU A 108 8.92 11.57 3.18
C LEU A 108 9.80 10.64 2.33
N GLY A 109 9.89 9.37 2.72
CA GLY A 109 10.71 8.37 2.02
C GLY A 109 10.10 7.85 0.72
N LEU A 110 8.76 7.77 0.65
CA LEU A 110 8.06 7.11 -0.45
C LEU A 110 7.36 8.07 -1.41
N SER A 111 7.05 9.31 -0.99
CA SER A 111 6.20 10.20 -1.77
C SER A 111 6.99 11.15 -2.66
N ASP A 112 6.50 11.39 -3.89
CA ASP A 112 7.00 12.44 -4.79
C ASP A 112 6.35 13.80 -4.49
N ARG A 113 5.14 13.75 -3.90
CA ARG A 113 4.36 14.91 -3.49
C ARG A 113 3.65 14.61 -2.17
N VAL A 114 3.72 15.54 -1.24
CA VAL A 114 3.10 15.43 0.09
C VAL A 114 1.98 16.46 0.21
N ILE A 115 0.78 16.00 0.57
CA ILE A 115 -0.37 16.83 0.89
C ILE A 115 -0.65 16.65 2.38
N VAL A 116 -0.67 17.75 3.12
CA VAL A 116 -0.91 17.74 4.56
C VAL A 116 -2.33 18.19 4.84
N LEU A 117 -3.03 17.39 5.66
CA LEU A 117 -4.38 17.70 6.13
C LEU A 117 -4.37 17.97 7.63
N HIS A 118 -5.07 19.03 8.03
CA HIS A 118 -5.35 19.35 9.43
C HIS A 118 -6.81 19.77 9.57
N GLU A 119 -7.53 19.16 10.50
CA GLU A 119 -8.96 19.41 10.75
C GLU A 119 -9.83 19.39 9.46
N GLY A 120 -9.57 18.40 8.59
CA GLY A 120 -10.34 18.22 7.35
C GLY A 120 -10.03 19.22 6.23
N ARG A 121 -8.98 20.02 6.37
CA ARG A 121 -8.53 21.01 5.37
C ARG A 121 -7.11 20.73 4.93
N VAL A 122 -6.81 21.02 3.66
CA VAL A 122 -5.43 21.00 3.17
C VAL A 122 -4.72 22.22 3.73
N THR A 123 -3.64 21.99 4.48
CA THR A 123 -2.83 23.02 5.15
C THR A 123 -1.44 23.18 4.55
N GLY A 124 -1.02 22.21 3.72
CA GLY A 124 0.25 22.28 3.00
C GLY A 124 0.29 21.33 1.83
N GLU A 125 1.06 21.70 0.82
CA GLU A 125 1.40 20.86 -0.33
C GLU A 125 2.88 21.08 -0.65
N PHE A 126 3.63 19.98 -0.79
CA PHE A 126 5.08 20.01 -0.98
C PHE A 126 5.49 19.05 -2.07
N ALA A 127 6.36 19.47 -2.98
CA ALA A 127 7.13 18.54 -3.78
C ALA A 127 8.16 17.81 -2.90
N ARG A 128 8.61 16.62 -3.32
CA ARG A 128 9.57 15.81 -2.55
C ARG A 128 10.79 16.58 -2.05
N ALA A 129 11.35 17.44 -2.89
CA ALA A 129 12.54 18.24 -2.55
C ALA A 129 12.29 19.33 -1.49
N GLU A 130 11.03 19.74 -1.31
CA GLU A 130 10.60 20.80 -0.40
C GLU A 130 9.99 20.27 0.89
N ALA A 131 9.64 18.97 0.91
CA ALA A 131 9.00 18.31 2.04
C ALA A 131 10.01 18.02 3.14
N THR A 132 10.24 19.01 4.04
CA THR A 132 11.04 18.78 5.25
C THR A 132 10.16 18.32 6.41
N PRO A 133 10.71 17.56 7.38
CA PRO A 133 9.97 17.16 8.58
C PRO A 133 9.32 18.34 9.29
N GLU A 134 10.04 19.46 9.42
CA GLU A 134 9.59 20.66 10.11
C GLU A 134 8.44 21.34 9.38
N ALA A 135 8.53 21.47 8.03
CA ALA A 135 7.50 22.09 7.22
C ALA A 135 6.20 21.28 7.23
N VAL A 136 6.32 19.96 7.07
CA VAL A 136 5.16 19.05 7.10
C VAL A 136 4.51 19.06 8.48
N MET A 137 5.29 18.98 9.56
CA MET A 137 4.76 19.00 10.93
C MET A 137 4.12 20.35 11.28
N ALA A 138 4.68 21.48 10.85
CA ALA A 138 4.07 22.79 11.07
C ALA A 138 2.68 22.88 10.43
N CYS A 139 2.49 22.32 9.22
CA CYS A 139 1.19 22.24 8.57
C CYS A 139 0.25 21.26 9.29
N ALA A 140 0.76 20.11 9.72
CA ALA A 140 -0.02 19.06 10.36
C ALA A 140 -0.55 19.46 11.75
N THR A 141 0.17 20.35 12.45
CA THR A 141 -0.21 20.87 13.78
C THR A 141 -0.97 22.22 13.73
N GLY A 142 -1.25 22.73 12.54
CA GLY A 142 -1.93 24.03 12.39
C GLY A 142 -1.06 25.25 12.69
N HIS A 143 0.26 25.09 12.89
CA HIS A 143 1.19 26.16 13.17
C HIS A 143 1.81 26.79 11.90
N ALA A 144 1.49 26.28 10.72
CA ALA A 144 1.91 26.90 9.48
C ALA A 144 1.27 28.30 9.38
N ARG A 145 2.09 29.35 9.35
CA ARG A 145 1.60 30.69 8.97
C ARG A 145 0.90 30.55 7.63
N ARG A 146 -0.40 30.91 7.58
CA ARG A 146 -1.09 31.08 6.31
C ARG A 146 -0.21 31.97 5.44
N ALA A 147 0.37 31.40 4.38
CA ALA A 147 0.84 32.21 3.27
C ALA A 147 -0.42 32.89 2.71
N ALA A 148 -0.47 34.20 2.87
CA ALA A 148 -1.55 35.05 2.38
C ALA A 148 -1.50 35.11 0.85
#